data_a25d4cafdd7ed71b977a486165636b56
#
_entry.id   a25d4cafdd7ed71b977a486165636b56
#
_cell.length_a   1.000
_cell.length_b   1.000
_cell.length_c   1.000
_cell.angle_alpha   90.00
_cell.angle_beta   90.00
_cell.angle_gamma   90.00
#
_symmetry.space_group_name_H-M   'P 1'
#
loop_
_entity.id
_entity.type
_entity.pdbx_description
1 polymer ?
#
loop_
_entity_poly.entity_id
_entity_poly.type
_entity_poly.pdbx_seq_one_letter_code
_entity_poly.pdbx_strand_id
1 'polypeptide(L)'
;MSNWSGKFVIGLTGNIATGKSVVRRMLEHLGAYTVDADALTHRTYARGAPGYQQVIDHFGKWLVNKDGEIDRGKLGQLVFSSPEAMAYLEAIVHPLVRQATEILIKRSTQSVVVIEAIKLLEGDLRNVCDSIWVTNAPEEVQVERLIRKRGLNRDQALERVHAQSAQSAKVAVANIVITNTGSYDNLWKQVNAAWKEIVPGANVLEAELEPETAPVPAAGQVTQAIAVEQPPAQPVGELVVKRGKPKNSAAIAELITRLSKGARKMTADNVMEEFGEKAYMLLQLDQKTVGLAGWQVENLVTRTTDIFLEEYVNQQKALEMLIAEVERASAELQSEASLIFPMNELAAQEALWKGLGYEKRTPETLGVQAWQDSAKEVQSAGSTLLFKQLRQDRVLRPI
;
A
#
# COMPACT_ATOMS: atom_id res chain seq x y z
N MET A 1 -27.46 11.29 5.48
CA MET A 1 -27.34 9.99 6.19
C MET A 1 -26.54 9.08 5.29
N SER A 2 -25.60 8.33 5.85
CA SER A 2 -24.79 7.40 5.04
C SER A 2 -25.66 6.31 4.40
N ASN A 3 -25.29 5.90 3.18
CA ASN A 3 -25.90 4.76 2.48
C ASN A 3 -25.56 3.41 3.17
N TRP A 4 -24.63 3.43 4.14
CA TRP A 4 -24.07 2.27 4.80
C TRP A 4 -24.25 2.34 6.31
N SER A 5 -24.96 1.40 6.90
CA SER A 5 -25.16 1.37 8.36
C SER A 5 -23.82 1.32 9.11
N GLY A 6 -23.55 2.33 9.94
CA GLY A 6 -22.34 2.41 10.76
C GLY A 6 -21.03 2.68 10.00
N LYS A 7 -21.09 3.06 8.73
CA LYS A 7 -19.90 3.35 7.93
C LYS A 7 -20.05 4.68 7.18
N PHE A 8 -18.92 5.33 6.95
CA PHE A 8 -18.80 6.51 6.11
C PHE A 8 -17.90 6.20 4.92
N VAL A 9 -18.39 6.39 3.71
CA VAL A 9 -17.68 6.02 2.49
C VAL A 9 -17.19 7.26 1.76
N ILE A 10 -15.86 7.38 1.63
CA ILE A 10 -15.17 8.43 0.89
C ILE A 10 -14.86 7.92 -0.52
N GLY A 11 -15.30 8.62 -1.55
CA GLY A 11 -14.83 8.43 -2.91
C GLY A 11 -13.63 9.32 -3.18
N LEU A 12 -12.46 8.74 -3.38
CA LEU A 12 -11.21 9.45 -3.65
C LEU A 12 -10.89 9.40 -5.14
N THR A 13 -10.86 10.56 -5.80
CA THR A 13 -10.55 10.67 -7.22
C THR A 13 -9.57 11.79 -7.52
N GLY A 14 -9.22 11.97 -8.78
CA GLY A 14 -8.28 12.95 -9.31
C GLY A 14 -7.55 12.40 -10.53
N ASN A 15 -6.97 13.26 -11.33
CA ASN A 15 -6.25 12.86 -12.53
C ASN A 15 -4.93 12.14 -12.22
N ILE A 16 -4.27 11.63 -13.26
CA ILE A 16 -2.99 10.94 -13.15
C ILE A 16 -1.96 11.83 -12.43
N ALA A 17 -1.13 11.24 -11.59
CA ALA A 17 -0.05 11.91 -10.86
C ALA A 17 -0.46 13.06 -9.90
N THR A 18 -1.77 13.22 -9.58
CA THR A 18 -2.23 14.18 -8.56
C THR A 18 -1.96 13.71 -7.13
N GLY A 19 -1.64 12.42 -6.93
CA GLY A 19 -1.27 11.86 -5.62
C GLY A 19 -2.38 11.13 -4.89
N LYS A 20 -3.39 10.61 -5.60
CA LYS A 20 -4.47 9.80 -5.02
C LYS A 20 -3.96 8.69 -4.08
N SER A 21 -3.05 7.86 -4.57
CA SER A 21 -2.55 6.71 -3.80
C SER A 21 -1.79 7.13 -2.52
N VAL A 22 -1.12 8.29 -2.54
CA VAL A 22 -0.50 8.87 -1.35
C VAL A 22 -1.57 9.27 -0.33
N VAL A 23 -2.61 9.99 -0.78
CA VAL A 23 -3.73 10.39 0.10
C VAL A 23 -4.50 9.17 0.61
N ARG A 24 -4.74 8.16 -0.24
CA ARG A 24 -5.32 6.87 0.18
C ARG A 24 -4.51 6.24 1.32
N ARG A 25 -3.18 6.19 1.17
CA ARG A 25 -2.29 5.64 2.19
C ARG A 25 -2.32 6.45 3.49
N MET A 26 -2.39 7.78 3.39
CA MET A 26 -2.57 8.64 4.57
C MET A 26 -3.87 8.32 5.32
N LEU A 27 -4.96 8.10 4.59
CA LEU A 27 -6.24 7.71 5.17
C LEU A 27 -6.20 6.32 5.82
N GLU A 28 -5.42 5.38 5.27
CA GLU A 28 -5.14 4.10 5.93
C GLU A 28 -4.39 4.28 7.25
N HIS A 29 -3.41 5.18 7.29
CA HIS A 29 -2.71 5.52 8.53
C HIS A 29 -3.63 6.13 9.59
N LEU A 30 -4.70 6.82 9.18
CA LEU A 30 -5.73 7.36 10.05
C LEU A 30 -6.78 6.32 10.46
N GLY A 31 -6.71 5.10 9.92
CA GLY A 31 -7.59 3.99 10.29
C GLY A 31 -8.71 3.68 9.30
N ALA A 32 -8.68 4.25 8.08
CA ALA A 32 -9.60 3.88 7.04
C ALA A 32 -9.30 2.49 6.46
N TYR A 33 -10.35 1.78 6.05
CA TYR A 33 -10.23 0.69 5.09
C TYR A 33 -10.22 1.27 3.68
N THR A 34 -9.30 0.85 2.81
CA THR A 34 -9.19 1.41 1.46
C THR A 34 -9.36 0.36 0.38
N VAL A 35 -10.01 0.75 -0.71
CA VAL A 35 -10.28 -0.07 -1.90
C VAL A 35 -9.74 0.67 -3.12
N ASP A 36 -8.85 0.04 -3.86
CA ASP A 36 -8.44 0.49 -5.19
C ASP A 36 -9.35 -0.15 -6.23
N ALA A 37 -10.33 0.60 -6.71
CA ALA A 37 -11.31 0.10 -7.68
C ALA A 37 -10.71 -0.10 -9.08
N ASP A 38 -9.69 0.69 -9.45
CA ASP A 38 -8.98 0.52 -10.72
C ASP A 38 -8.21 -0.82 -10.72
N ALA A 39 -7.58 -1.18 -9.61
CA ALA A 39 -6.92 -2.48 -9.44
C ALA A 39 -7.92 -3.65 -9.45
N LEU A 40 -9.11 -3.47 -8.84
CA LEU A 40 -10.16 -4.49 -8.87
C LEU A 40 -10.67 -4.79 -10.28
N THR A 41 -10.66 -3.82 -11.20
CA THR A 41 -11.11 -4.02 -12.58
C THR A 41 -10.44 -5.23 -13.24
N HIS A 42 -9.13 -5.36 -13.09
CA HIS A 42 -8.40 -6.50 -13.67
C HIS A 42 -8.75 -7.85 -13.04
N ARG A 43 -9.21 -7.84 -11.81
CA ARG A 43 -9.62 -9.06 -11.11
C ARG A 43 -11.01 -9.55 -11.55
N THR A 44 -11.87 -8.65 -12.05
CA THR A 44 -13.23 -9.02 -12.46
C THR A 44 -13.26 -9.95 -13.66
N TYR A 45 -12.25 -9.91 -14.52
CA TYR A 45 -12.11 -10.77 -15.70
C TYR A 45 -10.88 -11.69 -15.66
N ALA A 46 -10.24 -11.87 -14.52
CA ALA A 46 -9.21 -12.89 -14.32
C ALA A 46 -9.83 -14.29 -14.47
N ARG A 47 -9.03 -15.29 -14.76
CA ARG A 47 -9.49 -16.68 -14.88
C ARG A 47 -10.29 -17.13 -13.66
N GLY A 48 -11.51 -17.62 -13.89
CA GLY A 48 -12.45 -18.02 -12.84
C GLY A 48 -13.19 -16.87 -12.15
N ALA A 49 -13.03 -15.63 -12.62
CA ALA A 49 -13.86 -14.50 -12.21
C ALA A 49 -15.12 -14.39 -13.08
N PRO A 50 -16.19 -13.72 -12.58
CA PRO A 50 -17.47 -13.64 -13.27
C PRO A 50 -17.41 -13.02 -14.67
N GLY A 51 -16.51 -12.06 -14.92
CA GLY A 51 -16.34 -11.39 -16.22
C GLY A 51 -15.48 -12.16 -17.22
N TYR A 52 -14.76 -13.20 -16.78
CA TYR A 52 -13.82 -13.91 -17.64
C TYR A 52 -14.47 -14.45 -18.92
N GLN A 53 -15.54 -15.23 -18.76
CA GLN A 53 -16.22 -15.84 -19.91
C GLN A 53 -16.90 -14.78 -20.79
N GLN A 54 -17.49 -13.74 -20.20
CA GLN A 54 -18.14 -12.67 -20.95
C GLN A 54 -17.16 -11.92 -21.85
N VAL A 55 -15.93 -11.65 -21.37
CA VAL A 55 -14.89 -11.02 -22.16
C VAL A 55 -14.44 -11.92 -23.32
N ILE A 56 -14.27 -13.23 -23.06
CA ILE A 56 -13.86 -14.18 -24.11
C ILE A 56 -14.97 -14.38 -25.17
N ASP A 57 -16.22 -14.46 -24.75
CA ASP A 57 -17.35 -14.65 -25.65
C ASP A 57 -17.53 -13.45 -26.60
N HIS A 58 -17.26 -12.24 -26.12
CA HIS A 58 -17.40 -11.04 -26.92
C HIS A 58 -16.16 -10.74 -27.78
N PHE A 59 -14.97 -10.77 -27.17
CA PHE A 59 -13.73 -10.34 -27.85
C PHE A 59 -12.96 -11.49 -28.50
N GLY A 60 -13.28 -12.74 -28.14
CA GLY A 60 -12.70 -13.93 -28.74
C GLY A 60 -11.58 -14.57 -27.91
N LYS A 61 -11.41 -15.88 -28.14
CA LYS A 61 -10.40 -16.72 -27.44
C LYS A 61 -8.95 -16.35 -27.72
N TRP A 62 -8.68 -15.57 -28.77
CA TRP A 62 -7.33 -15.12 -29.11
C TRP A 62 -6.71 -14.20 -28.05
N LEU A 63 -7.54 -13.65 -27.17
CA LEU A 63 -7.10 -12.87 -26.01
C LEU A 63 -6.55 -13.75 -24.89
N VAL A 64 -6.79 -15.07 -24.92
CA VAL A 64 -6.33 -15.95 -23.85
C VAL A 64 -4.89 -16.39 -24.15
N ASN A 65 -4.02 -16.20 -23.16
CA ASN A 65 -2.64 -16.64 -23.21
C ASN A 65 -2.51 -18.16 -22.92
N LYS A 66 -1.29 -18.70 -22.99
CA LYS A 66 -1.00 -20.13 -22.74
C LYS A 66 -1.33 -20.60 -21.31
N ASP A 67 -1.41 -19.68 -20.37
CA ASP A 67 -1.70 -19.96 -18.96
C ASP A 67 -3.23 -19.93 -18.68
N GLY A 68 -4.02 -19.62 -19.71
CA GLY A 68 -5.47 -19.52 -19.62
C GLY A 68 -5.97 -18.19 -19.06
N GLU A 69 -5.10 -17.20 -18.95
CA GLU A 69 -5.46 -15.84 -18.50
C GLU A 69 -5.69 -14.91 -19.69
N ILE A 70 -6.51 -13.87 -19.50
CA ILE A 70 -6.69 -12.83 -20.52
C ILE A 70 -5.41 -11.99 -20.62
N ASP A 71 -4.85 -11.91 -21.81
CA ASP A 71 -3.72 -11.05 -22.14
C ASP A 71 -4.15 -9.58 -22.09
N ARG A 72 -3.79 -8.92 -20.99
CA ARG A 72 -4.15 -7.50 -20.75
C ARG A 72 -3.56 -6.55 -21.78
N GLY A 73 -2.39 -6.89 -22.32
CA GLY A 73 -1.76 -6.07 -23.35
C GLY A 73 -2.58 -6.08 -24.63
N LYS A 74 -3.00 -7.26 -25.10
CA LYS A 74 -3.85 -7.42 -26.28
C LYS A 74 -5.23 -6.80 -26.07
N LEU A 75 -5.86 -7.07 -24.91
CA LEU A 75 -7.14 -6.47 -24.56
C LEU A 75 -7.05 -4.94 -24.52
N GLY A 76 -6.00 -4.41 -23.87
CA GLY A 76 -5.75 -2.97 -23.83
C GLY A 76 -5.60 -2.34 -25.21
N GLN A 77 -4.75 -2.95 -26.09
CA GLN A 77 -4.60 -2.47 -27.47
C GLN A 77 -5.93 -2.42 -28.21
N LEU A 78 -6.76 -3.46 -28.05
CA LEU A 78 -8.07 -3.52 -28.69
C LEU A 78 -9.00 -2.40 -28.19
N VAL A 79 -9.18 -2.27 -26.88
CA VAL A 79 -10.16 -1.34 -26.31
C VAL A 79 -9.71 0.13 -26.41
N PHE A 80 -8.40 0.40 -26.38
CA PHE A 80 -7.89 1.76 -26.60
C PHE A 80 -7.95 2.21 -28.07
N SER A 81 -8.03 1.25 -29.02
CA SER A 81 -8.19 1.58 -30.45
C SER A 81 -9.65 1.67 -30.90
N SER A 82 -10.62 1.22 -30.08
CA SER A 82 -12.05 1.22 -30.42
C SER A 82 -12.89 1.69 -29.25
N PRO A 83 -13.55 2.86 -29.34
CA PRO A 83 -14.49 3.33 -28.31
C PRO A 83 -15.63 2.34 -28.05
N GLU A 84 -16.10 1.63 -29.07
CA GLU A 84 -17.15 0.61 -28.93
C GLU A 84 -16.67 -0.59 -28.10
N ALA A 85 -15.46 -1.08 -28.38
CA ALA A 85 -14.85 -2.15 -27.60
C ALA A 85 -14.62 -1.72 -26.14
N MET A 86 -14.19 -0.48 -25.92
CA MET A 86 -14.04 0.09 -24.58
C MET A 86 -15.38 0.12 -23.86
N ALA A 87 -16.42 0.65 -24.48
CA ALA A 87 -17.76 0.74 -23.88
C ALA A 87 -18.32 -0.65 -23.52
N TYR A 88 -18.07 -1.65 -24.38
CA TYR A 88 -18.50 -3.01 -24.08
C TYR A 88 -17.74 -3.62 -22.91
N LEU A 89 -16.41 -3.44 -22.85
CA LEU A 89 -15.63 -3.90 -21.70
C LEU A 89 -16.10 -3.22 -20.41
N GLU A 90 -16.34 -1.93 -20.45
CA GLU A 90 -16.85 -1.17 -19.30
C GLU A 90 -18.23 -1.68 -18.84
N ALA A 91 -19.11 -2.03 -19.77
CA ALA A 91 -20.41 -2.61 -19.45
C ALA A 91 -20.31 -3.96 -18.71
N ILE A 92 -19.28 -4.76 -18.98
CA ILE A 92 -18.99 -5.99 -18.25
C ILE A 92 -18.39 -5.69 -16.87
N VAL A 93 -17.37 -4.83 -16.82
CA VAL A 93 -16.53 -4.71 -15.62
C VAL A 93 -17.12 -3.79 -14.56
N HIS A 94 -17.82 -2.70 -14.92
CA HIS A 94 -18.34 -1.74 -13.94
C HIS A 94 -19.31 -2.36 -12.94
N PRO A 95 -20.32 -3.18 -13.33
CA PRO A 95 -21.19 -3.85 -12.38
C PRO A 95 -20.44 -4.79 -11.43
N LEU A 96 -19.43 -5.50 -11.95
CA LEU A 96 -18.63 -6.44 -11.16
C LEU A 96 -17.70 -5.74 -10.18
N VAL A 97 -17.08 -4.62 -10.59
CA VAL A 97 -16.27 -3.78 -9.69
C VAL A 97 -17.13 -3.20 -8.59
N ARG A 98 -18.33 -2.70 -8.94
CA ARG A 98 -19.28 -2.20 -7.94
C ARG A 98 -19.66 -3.28 -6.93
N GLN A 99 -20.05 -4.46 -7.41
CA GLN A 99 -20.41 -5.60 -6.55
C GLN A 99 -19.25 -5.98 -5.62
N ALA A 100 -18.03 -6.09 -6.15
CA ALA A 100 -16.83 -6.39 -5.36
C ALA A 100 -16.58 -5.31 -4.30
N THR A 101 -16.70 -4.04 -4.67
CA THR A 101 -16.54 -2.91 -3.76
C THR A 101 -17.57 -2.96 -2.62
N GLU A 102 -18.86 -3.22 -2.94
CA GLU A 102 -19.92 -3.36 -1.94
C GLU A 102 -19.64 -4.52 -0.97
N ILE A 103 -19.14 -5.65 -1.46
CA ILE A 103 -18.73 -6.77 -0.60
C ILE A 103 -17.61 -6.36 0.34
N LEU A 104 -16.59 -5.65 -0.18
CA LEU A 104 -15.45 -5.18 0.62
C LEU A 104 -15.90 -4.17 1.68
N ILE A 105 -16.79 -3.24 1.35
CA ILE A 105 -17.38 -2.29 2.31
C ILE A 105 -18.09 -3.05 3.43
N LYS A 106 -18.97 -4.01 3.08
CA LYS A 106 -19.73 -4.80 4.07
C LYS A 106 -18.82 -5.62 4.99
N ARG A 107 -17.73 -6.17 4.46
CA ARG A 107 -16.77 -7.00 5.22
C ARG A 107 -15.81 -6.19 6.08
N SER A 108 -15.58 -4.91 5.77
CA SER A 108 -14.65 -4.09 6.55
C SER A 108 -15.16 -3.91 7.97
N THR A 109 -14.25 -3.88 8.93
CA THR A 109 -14.55 -3.59 10.35
C THR A 109 -14.40 -2.12 10.67
N GLN A 110 -13.76 -1.35 9.79
CA GLN A 110 -13.52 0.07 9.95
C GLN A 110 -14.80 0.88 9.71
N SER A 111 -14.96 1.97 10.47
CA SER A 111 -16.08 2.90 10.33
C SER A 111 -15.96 3.83 9.11
N VAL A 112 -14.74 3.98 8.57
CA VAL A 112 -14.49 4.77 7.36
C VAL A 112 -13.90 3.87 6.28
N VAL A 113 -14.49 3.95 5.08
CA VAL A 113 -14.01 3.25 3.89
C VAL A 113 -13.68 4.27 2.81
N VAL A 114 -12.55 4.08 2.13
CA VAL A 114 -12.12 4.93 1.01
C VAL A 114 -12.12 4.10 -0.27
N ILE A 115 -12.80 4.58 -1.29
CA ILE A 115 -12.80 3.99 -2.63
C ILE A 115 -11.96 4.90 -3.54
N GLU A 116 -10.76 4.44 -3.93
CA GLU A 116 -9.94 5.13 -4.92
C GLU A 116 -10.33 4.69 -6.33
N ALA A 117 -10.65 5.64 -7.20
CA ALA A 117 -10.84 5.39 -8.64
C ALA A 117 -10.56 6.64 -9.47
N ILE A 118 -9.94 6.47 -10.65
CA ILE A 118 -9.74 7.57 -11.60
C ILE A 118 -11.08 7.99 -12.21
N LYS A 119 -11.89 7.00 -12.60
CA LYS A 119 -13.22 7.19 -13.22
C LYS A 119 -14.37 7.12 -12.20
N LEU A 120 -14.14 7.55 -10.96
CA LEU A 120 -15.15 7.48 -9.89
C LEU A 120 -16.46 8.19 -10.24
N LEU A 121 -16.36 9.33 -10.91
CA LEU A 121 -17.50 10.21 -11.20
C LEU A 121 -18.24 9.83 -12.50
N GLU A 122 -17.58 9.08 -13.34
CA GLU A 122 -18.12 8.62 -14.62
C GLU A 122 -18.95 7.32 -14.50
N GLY A 123 -18.87 6.64 -13.35
CA GLY A 123 -19.54 5.36 -13.10
C GLY A 123 -20.41 5.36 -11.84
N ASP A 124 -21.05 4.20 -11.59
CA ASP A 124 -21.97 4.00 -10.46
C ASP A 124 -21.30 4.00 -9.08
N LEU A 125 -19.97 3.96 -9.00
CA LEU A 125 -19.23 4.00 -7.74
C LEU A 125 -19.46 5.32 -6.97
N ARG A 126 -19.75 6.41 -7.67
CA ARG A 126 -20.13 7.68 -7.04
C ARG A 126 -21.32 7.51 -6.09
N ASN A 127 -22.31 6.70 -6.49
CA ASN A 127 -23.57 6.55 -5.77
C ASN A 127 -23.42 5.79 -4.45
N VAL A 128 -22.30 5.08 -4.23
CA VAL A 128 -22.00 4.39 -2.98
C VAL A 128 -21.22 5.24 -1.98
N CYS A 129 -20.77 6.45 -2.40
CA CYS A 129 -19.96 7.34 -1.60
C CYS A 129 -20.80 8.39 -0.87
N ASP A 130 -20.47 8.66 0.39
CA ASP A 130 -21.07 9.71 1.20
C ASP A 130 -20.39 11.06 0.99
N SER A 131 -19.10 11.07 0.61
CA SER A 131 -18.29 12.26 0.35
C SER A 131 -17.33 12.02 -0.80
N ILE A 132 -17.17 12.99 -1.67
CA ILE A 132 -16.23 12.96 -2.79
C ILE A 132 -15.02 13.83 -2.47
N TRP A 133 -13.86 13.20 -2.42
CA TRP A 133 -12.57 13.85 -2.22
C TRP A 133 -11.79 13.87 -3.52
N VAL A 134 -11.23 15.01 -3.88
CA VAL A 134 -10.48 15.17 -5.11
C VAL A 134 -9.06 15.60 -4.80
N THR A 135 -8.08 14.78 -5.21
CA THR A 135 -6.69 15.22 -5.19
C THR A 135 -6.40 16.11 -6.39
N ASN A 136 -5.79 17.27 -6.15
CA ASN A 136 -5.48 18.27 -7.17
C ASN A 136 -3.99 18.61 -7.16
N ALA A 137 -3.41 18.72 -8.36
CA ALA A 137 -2.05 19.21 -8.58
C ALA A 137 -1.98 19.94 -9.93
N PRO A 138 -1.15 21.01 -10.06
CA PRO A 138 -0.90 21.67 -11.33
C PRO A 138 -0.37 20.70 -12.39
N GLU A 139 -0.65 20.97 -13.64
CA GLU A 139 -0.24 20.14 -14.79
C GLU A 139 1.27 19.90 -14.80
N GLU A 140 2.08 20.95 -14.59
CA GLU A 140 3.53 20.83 -14.53
C GLU A 140 4.01 19.82 -13.47
N VAL A 141 3.40 19.87 -12.29
CA VAL A 141 3.71 18.92 -11.20
C VAL A 141 3.33 17.48 -11.57
N GLN A 142 2.20 17.31 -12.27
CA GLN A 142 1.80 15.99 -12.78
C GLN A 142 2.79 15.47 -13.82
N VAL A 143 3.21 16.29 -14.76
CA VAL A 143 4.19 15.98 -15.81
C VAL A 143 5.55 15.60 -15.19
N GLU A 144 6.07 16.42 -14.27
CA GLU A 144 7.34 16.13 -13.57
C GLU A 144 7.30 14.78 -12.83
N ARG A 145 6.18 14.48 -12.15
CA ARG A 145 6.00 13.20 -11.45
C ARG A 145 5.95 12.01 -12.42
N LEU A 146 5.34 12.17 -13.58
CA LEU A 146 5.29 11.13 -14.61
C LEU A 146 6.67 10.87 -15.21
N ILE A 147 7.45 11.91 -15.49
CA ILE A 147 8.84 11.78 -15.95
C ILE A 147 9.67 11.05 -14.88
N ARG A 148 9.64 11.54 -13.64
CA ARG A 148 10.46 10.99 -12.54
C ARG A 148 10.10 9.56 -12.16
N LYS A 149 8.78 9.25 -12.02
CA LYS A 149 8.34 7.94 -11.50
C LYS A 149 8.14 6.89 -12.59
N ARG A 150 7.85 7.28 -13.83
CA ARG A 150 7.53 6.35 -14.93
C ARG A 150 8.51 6.39 -16.09
N GLY A 151 9.54 7.23 -16.00
CA GLY A 151 10.56 7.34 -17.06
C GLY A 151 10.03 7.85 -18.41
N LEU A 152 8.88 8.52 -18.41
CA LEU A 152 8.29 9.07 -19.62
C LEU A 152 9.07 10.30 -20.09
N ASN A 153 9.06 10.56 -21.39
CA ASN A 153 9.46 11.88 -21.88
C ASN A 153 8.32 12.90 -21.67
N ARG A 154 8.62 14.20 -21.85
CA ARG A 154 7.66 15.28 -21.58
C ARG A 154 6.39 15.19 -22.44
N ASP A 155 6.53 14.89 -23.72
CA ASP A 155 5.41 14.82 -24.65
C ASP A 155 4.46 13.66 -24.29
N GLN A 156 5.02 12.49 -23.98
CA GLN A 156 4.25 11.35 -23.48
C GLN A 156 3.54 11.64 -22.15
N ALA A 157 4.19 12.40 -21.27
CA ALA A 157 3.59 12.78 -20.00
C ALA A 157 2.41 13.74 -20.20
N LEU A 158 2.57 14.77 -21.06
CA LEU A 158 1.51 15.70 -21.42
C LEU A 158 0.33 15.00 -22.10
N GLU A 159 0.60 14.12 -23.05
CA GLU A 159 -0.44 13.33 -23.73
C GLU A 159 -1.29 12.55 -22.71
N ARG A 160 -0.66 11.91 -21.70
CA ARG A 160 -1.38 11.16 -20.67
C ARG A 160 -2.18 12.06 -19.73
N VAL A 161 -1.72 13.27 -19.43
CA VAL A 161 -2.45 14.23 -18.62
C VAL A 161 -3.68 14.73 -19.39
N HIS A 162 -3.52 15.05 -20.66
CA HIS A 162 -4.59 15.58 -21.52
C HIS A 162 -5.60 14.51 -21.98
N ALA A 163 -5.24 13.23 -21.96
CA ALA A 163 -6.15 12.13 -22.28
C ALA A 163 -7.27 11.91 -21.23
N GLN A 164 -7.19 12.58 -20.08
CA GLN A 164 -8.20 12.47 -19.02
C GLN A 164 -9.20 13.63 -19.06
N SER A 165 -10.38 13.42 -18.43
CA SER A 165 -11.36 14.48 -18.24
C SER A 165 -10.76 15.68 -17.49
N ALA A 166 -11.28 16.88 -17.76
CA ALA A 166 -10.78 18.10 -17.12
C ALA A 166 -10.80 17.99 -15.59
N GLN A 167 -9.65 18.19 -14.96
CA GLN A 167 -9.50 18.15 -13.50
C GLN A 167 -10.46 19.15 -12.81
N SER A 168 -10.70 20.31 -13.42
CA SER A 168 -11.65 21.32 -12.93
C SER A 168 -13.08 20.78 -12.77
N ALA A 169 -13.52 19.89 -13.65
CA ALA A 169 -14.84 19.27 -13.55
C ALA A 169 -14.94 18.37 -12.31
N LYS A 170 -13.87 17.66 -11.96
CA LYS A 170 -13.81 16.85 -10.73
C LYS A 170 -13.78 17.73 -9.47
N VAL A 171 -13.00 18.81 -9.51
CA VAL A 171 -12.92 19.78 -8.41
C VAL A 171 -14.29 20.45 -8.15
N ALA A 172 -15.05 20.77 -9.20
CA ALA A 172 -16.36 21.43 -9.08
C ALA A 172 -17.42 20.61 -8.33
N VAL A 173 -17.30 19.28 -8.30
CA VAL A 173 -18.25 18.38 -7.63
C VAL A 173 -17.69 17.79 -6.34
N ALA A 174 -16.48 18.19 -5.95
CA ALA A 174 -15.81 17.69 -4.76
C ALA A 174 -16.45 18.27 -3.49
N ASN A 175 -16.62 17.44 -2.46
CA ASN A 175 -16.89 17.91 -1.11
C ASN A 175 -15.60 18.43 -0.46
N ILE A 176 -14.47 17.77 -0.73
CA ILE A 176 -13.15 18.15 -0.23
C ILE A 176 -12.12 18.08 -1.36
N VAL A 177 -11.31 19.14 -1.48
CA VAL A 177 -10.18 19.20 -2.41
C VAL A 177 -8.88 19.16 -1.63
N ILE A 178 -8.06 18.16 -1.93
CA ILE A 178 -6.71 17.98 -1.34
C ILE A 178 -5.67 18.45 -2.38
N THR A 179 -5.02 19.57 -2.10
CA THR A 179 -4.02 20.15 -3.00
C THR A 179 -2.63 19.58 -2.72
N ASN A 180 -2.07 18.89 -3.69
CA ASN A 180 -0.79 18.19 -3.57
C ASN A 180 0.30 18.88 -4.40
N THR A 181 0.75 20.04 -3.95
CA THR A 181 1.79 20.86 -4.60
C THR A 181 3.04 21.03 -3.73
N GLY A 182 2.98 20.61 -2.49
CA GLY A 182 4.03 20.85 -1.49
C GLY A 182 4.65 19.58 -0.93
N SER A 183 5.18 19.71 0.27
CA SER A 183 5.76 18.60 1.02
C SER A 183 4.71 17.60 1.48
N TYR A 184 5.17 16.39 1.82
CA TYR A 184 4.35 15.36 2.45
C TYR A 184 3.67 15.86 3.74
N ASP A 185 4.38 16.65 4.54
CA ASP A 185 3.86 17.22 5.79
C ASP A 185 2.65 18.15 5.55
N ASN A 186 2.73 19.00 4.53
CA ASN A 186 1.59 19.85 4.15
C ASN A 186 0.40 19.04 3.66
N LEU A 187 0.67 17.99 2.89
CA LEU A 187 -0.37 17.08 2.41
C LEU A 187 -1.02 16.35 3.59
N TRP A 188 -0.21 15.84 4.52
CA TRP A 188 -0.68 15.19 5.75
C TRP A 188 -1.57 16.10 6.59
N LYS A 189 -1.18 17.37 6.78
CA LYS A 189 -1.99 18.35 7.52
C LYS A 189 -3.37 18.55 6.88
N GLN A 190 -3.46 18.65 5.55
CA GLN A 190 -4.72 18.78 4.83
C GLN A 190 -5.60 17.53 5.02
N VAL A 191 -5.03 16.34 4.82
CA VAL A 191 -5.77 15.08 4.96
C VAL A 191 -6.26 14.88 6.39
N ASN A 192 -5.41 15.19 7.37
CA ASN A 192 -5.78 15.06 8.79
C ASN A 192 -6.87 16.07 9.21
N ALA A 193 -6.83 17.30 8.72
CA ALA A 193 -7.88 18.29 8.96
C ALA A 193 -9.22 17.82 8.40
N ALA A 194 -9.22 17.37 7.14
CA ALA A 194 -10.41 16.85 6.47
C ALA A 194 -10.96 15.58 7.16
N TRP A 195 -10.08 14.71 7.64
CA TRP A 195 -10.47 13.52 8.39
C TRP A 195 -11.23 13.87 9.68
N LYS A 196 -10.75 14.87 10.43
CA LYS A 196 -11.39 15.33 11.68
C LYS A 196 -12.81 15.88 11.47
N GLU A 197 -13.10 16.43 10.30
CA GLU A 197 -14.44 16.91 9.96
C GLU A 197 -15.47 15.81 9.79
N ILE A 198 -15.05 14.65 9.25
CA ILE A 198 -15.96 13.53 8.93
C ILE A 198 -16.08 12.50 10.04
N VAL A 199 -15.11 12.43 10.95
CA VAL A 199 -15.09 11.51 12.08
C VAL A 199 -15.08 12.31 13.38
N PRO A 200 -16.25 12.87 13.83
CA PRO A 200 -16.34 13.60 15.09
C PRO A 200 -15.97 12.66 16.24
N GLY A 201 -14.97 13.03 17.04
CA GLY A 201 -14.46 12.22 18.15
C GLY A 201 -13.43 11.16 17.74
N ALA A 202 -13.00 11.10 16.50
CA ALA A 202 -11.69 10.57 16.20
C ALA A 202 -10.68 11.53 16.87
N ASN A 203 -10.44 11.31 18.14
CA ASN A 203 -9.16 11.66 18.73
C ASN A 203 -8.15 10.83 17.91
N VAL A 204 -7.79 11.36 16.74
CA VAL A 204 -6.49 11.07 16.18
C VAL A 204 -5.60 11.27 17.37
N LEU A 205 -4.93 10.20 17.78
CA LEU A 205 -3.95 10.23 18.85
C LEU A 205 -2.99 11.42 18.58
N GLU A 206 -3.46 12.63 18.92
CA GLU A 206 -2.67 13.80 19.21
C GLU A 206 -2.01 13.59 20.58
N ALA A 207 -1.53 12.36 20.82
CA ALA A 207 -0.52 12.15 21.80
C ALA A 207 0.71 12.85 21.23
N GLU A 208 0.79 14.18 21.57
CA GLU A 208 2.04 14.86 21.77
C GLU A 208 2.92 15.10 20.53
N LEU A 209 2.61 16.18 19.83
CA LEU A 209 3.62 17.01 19.17
C LEU A 209 4.28 17.93 20.23
N GLU A 210 4.78 17.38 21.31
CA GLU A 210 5.77 18.06 22.11
C GLU A 210 7.14 17.54 21.72
N PRO A 211 8.07 18.41 21.35
CA PRO A 211 9.46 17.99 21.11
C PRO A 211 10.03 17.61 22.47
N GLU A 212 10.24 16.34 22.72
CA GLU A 212 11.00 15.86 23.86
C GLU A 212 12.46 16.32 23.66
N THR A 213 12.80 17.49 24.18
CA THR A 213 14.18 17.96 24.32
C THR A 213 14.83 17.12 25.42
N ALA A 214 15.43 16.00 25.02
CA ALA A 214 16.32 15.27 25.89
C ALA A 214 17.57 16.13 26.13
N PRO A 215 18.01 16.33 27.40
CA PRO A 215 19.24 17.06 27.68
C PRO A 215 20.44 16.25 27.19
N VAL A 216 21.30 16.89 26.40
CA VAL A 216 22.59 16.35 25.95
C VAL A 216 23.49 16.14 27.18
N PRO A 217 23.97 14.94 27.50
CA PRO A 217 24.95 14.74 28.56
C PRO A 217 26.30 15.31 28.12
N ALA A 218 26.89 16.13 28.98
CA ALA A 218 28.23 16.69 28.79
C ALA A 218 29.30 15.59 28.69
N ALA A 219 30.25 15.79 27.80
CA ALA A 219 31.36 14.91 27.54
C ALA A 219 32.20 14.65 28.81
N GLY A 220 32.19 13.43 29.30
CA GLY A 220 33.09 12.90 30.33
C GLY A 220 34.16 12.02 29.70
N GLN A 221 35.40 12.24 30.09
CA GLN A 221 36.63 11.63 29.59
C GLN A 221 36.61 10.09 29.68
N VAL A 222 36.99 9.44 28.58
CA VAL A 222 37.11 7.97 28.49
C VAL A 222 38.51 7.55 28.92
N THR A 223 38.59 6.80 30.01
CA THR A 223 39.78 6.03 30.36
C THR A 223 39.65 4.64 29.70
N GLN A 224 40.60 4.27 28.87
CA GLN A 224 40.66 2.97 28.23
C GLN A 224 40.97 1.87 29.25
N ALA A 225 40.09 0.89 29.32
CA ALA A 225 40.39 -0.45 29.87
C ALA A 225 40.03 -1.48 28.77
N ILE A 226 41.05 -2.26 28.39
CA ILE A 226 40.91 -3.38 27.44
C ILE A 226 40.15 -4.48 28.17
N ALA A 227 38.92 -4.73 27.73
CA ALA A 227 38.13 -5.86 28.22
C ALA A 227 37.89 -6.87 27.07
N VAL A 228 38.15 -8.14 27.43
CA VAL A 228 37.92 -9.33 26.61
C VAL A 228 36.45 -9.39 26.22
N GLU A 229 36.16 -9.48 24.91
CA GLU A 229 34.83 -9.63 24.36
C GLU A 229 34.17 -10.92 24.85
N GLN A 230 33.26 -10.79 25.79
CA GLN A 230 32.18 -11.76 26.00
C GLN A 230 31.06 -11.46 25.00
N PRO A 231 30.37 -12.49 24.44
CA PRO A 231 29.22 -12.25 23.58
C PRO A 231 28.20 -11.39 24.33
N PRO A 232 27.59 -10.39 23.69
CA PRO A 232 26.71 -9.45 24.35
C PRO A 232 25.57 -10.19 25.02
N ALA A 233 25.41 -10.00 26.33
CA ALA A 233 24.28 -10.52 27.08
C ALA A 233 22.98 -10.04 26.42
N GLN A 234 22.05 -10.96 26.17
CA GLN A 234 20.75 -10.60 25.61
C GLN A 234 20.11 -9.53 26.50
N PRO A 235 19.69 -8.40 25.97
CA PRO A 235 19.08 -7.35 26.78
C PRO A 235 17.81 -7.88 27.45
N VAL A 236 17.72 -7.69 28.75
CA VAL A 236 16.56 -8.05 29.57
C VAL A 236 15.56 -6.89 29.41
N GLY A 237 14.56 -7.08 28.56
CA GLY A 237 13.50 -6.09 28.33
C GLY A 237 12.32 -6.73 27.59
N GLU A 238 11.17 -6.08 27.60
CA GLU A 238 9.98 -6.54 26.89
C GLU A 238 9.99 -6.04 25.45
N LEU A 239 9.88 -6.98 24.51
CA LEU A 239 9.69 -6.67 23.10
C LEU A 239 8.23 -6.34 22.82
N VAL A 240 7.97 -5.20 22.21
CA VAL A 240 6.63 -4.75 21.82
C VAL A 240 6.65 -4.30 20.35
N VAL A 241 5.62 -4.66 19.59
CA VAL A 241 5.45 -4.16 18.21
C VAL A 241 4.44 -3.01 18.21
N LYS A 242 4.79 -1.92 17.56
CA LYS A 242 3.91 -0.75 17.36
C LYS A 242 3.88 -0.33 15.91
N ARG A 243 2.73 0.18 15.48
CA ARG A 243 2.61 0.78 14.14
C ARG A 243 3.41 2.08 14.08
N GLY A 244 4.30 2.20 13.11
CA GLY A 244 5.08 3.40 12.83
C GLY A 244 4.17 4.55 12.42
N LYS A 245 4.47 5.75 12.93
CA LYS A 245 3.76 7.00 12.63
C LYS A 245 4.75 7.99 12.01
N PRO A 246 4.29 9.04 11.31
CA PRO A 246 5.17 10.07 10.75
C PRO A 246 6.19 10.65 11.74
N LYS A 247 5.83 10.81 13.02
CA LYS A 247 6.75 11.25 14.07
C LYS A 247 7.95 10.31 14.32
N ASN A 248 7.86 9.06 13.87
CA ASN A 248 8.94 8.08 13.99
C ASN A 248 9.92 8.12 12.79
N SER A 249 9.73 9.02 11.82
CA SER A 249 10.51 9.04 10.56
C SER A 249 12.02 9.13 10.79
N ALA A 250 12.47 9.94 11.73
CA ALA A 250 13.88 10.08 12.06
C ALA A 250 14.49 8.78 12.62
N ALA A 251 13.79 8.14 13.58
CA ALA A 251 14.23 6.86 14.16
C ALA A 251 14.23 5.71 13.14
N ILE A 252 13.24 5.69 12.24
CA ILE A 252 13.17 4.72 11.14
C ILE A 252 14.33 4.93 10.18
N ALA A 253 14.61 6.18 9.77
CA ALA A 253 15.69 6.53 8.86
C ALA A 253 17.06 6.13 9.43
N GLU A 254 17.30 6.43 10.71
CA GLU A 254 18.53 6.05 11.42
C GLU A 254 18.68 4.52 11.45
N LEU A 255 17.64 3.79 11.83
CA LEU A 255 17.67 2.33 11.91
C LEU A 255 17.98 1.70 10.55
N ILE A 256 17.28 2.10 9.48
CA ILE A 256 17.51 1.59 8.12
C ILE A 256 18.93 1.90 7.67
N THR A 257 19.41 3.14 7.84
CA THR A 257 20.75 3.53 7.41
C THR A 257 21.82 2.73 8.12
N ARG A 258 21.68 2.51 9.42
CA ARG A 258 22.62 1.77 10.24
C ARG A 258 22.63 0.28 9.93
N LEU A 259 21.46 -0.35 9.91
CA LEU A 259 21.35 -1.81 9.69
C LEU A 259 21.59 -2.22 8.24
N SER A 260 21.41 -1.31 7.28
CA SER A 260 21.86 -1.53 5.89
C SER A 260 23.35 -1.32 5.69
N LYS A 261 24.13 -1.07 6.77
CA LYS A 261 25.56 -0.76 6.73
C LYS A 261 25.88 0.37 5.74
N GLY A 262 24.97 1.35 5.63
CA GLY A 262 25.09 2.50 4.74
C GLY A 262 24.74 2.23 3.26
N ALA A 263 24.34 1.02 2.90
CA ALA A 263 23.91 0.71 1.53
C ALA A 263 22.62 1.47 1.17
N ARG A 264 21.79 1.76 2.17
CA ARG A 264 20.57 2.55 2.02
C ARG A 264 20.59 3.72 3.00
N LYS A 265 21.10 4.86 2.51
CA LYS A 265 21.11 6.10 3.30
C LYS A 265 19.73 6.74 3.27
N MET A 266 19.10 6.85 4.43
CA MET A 266 17.76 7.41 4.60
C MET A 266 17.81 8.67 5.44
N THR A 267 17.00 9.66 5.08
CA THR A 267 16.68 10.83 5.90
C THR A 267 15.25 10.72 6.42
N ALA A 268 14.88 11.54 7.41
CA ALA A 268 13.50 11.62 7.88
C ALA A 268 12.52 11.96 6.74
N ASP A 269 12.92 12.85 5.82
CA ASP A 269 12.13 13.23 4.65
C ASP A 269 11.91 12.05 3.69
N ASN A 270 12.96 11.23 3.45
CA ASN A 270 12.83 10.04 2.63
C ASN A 270 11.81 9.04 3.24
N VAL A 271 11.86 8.85 4.56
CA VAL A 271 10.88 8.00 5.25
C VAL A 271 9.47 8.60 5.20
N MET A 272 9.36 9.92 5.29
CA MET A 272 8.07 10.61 5.12
C MET A 272 7.49 10.40 3.72
N GLU A 273 8.31 10.43 2.68
CA GLU A 273 7.89 10.07 1.32
C GLU A 273 7.45 8.60 1.23
N GLU A 274 8.21 7.69 1.86
CA GLU A 274 7.89 6.27 1.89
C GLU A 274 6.60 5.94 2.65
N PHE A 275 6.18 6.73 3.64
CA PHE A 275 4.85 6.61 4.25
C PHE A 275 3.70 6.80 3.25
N GLY A 276 3.94 7.48 2.13
CA GLY A 276 3.00 7.55 1.01
C GLY A 276 2.89 6.26 0.18
N GLU A 277 3.80 5.32 0.38
CA GLU A 277 3.85 4.06 -0.40
C GLU A 277 3.66 2.83 0.49
N LYS A 278 4.18 2.82 1.72
CA LYS A 278 4.12 1.68 2.66
C LYS A 278 3.92 2.13 4.12
N ALA A 279 3.58 1.19 4.97
CA ALA A 279 3.51 1.35 6.41
C ALA A 279 4.71 0.65 7.07
N TYR A 280 4.98 1.01 8.33
CA TYR A 280 6.04 0.38 9.13
C TYR A 280 5.44 -0.24 10.40
N MET A 281 5.87 -1.45 10.74
CA MET A 281 5.77 -2.02 12.08
C MET A 281 7.13 -1.85 12.75
N LEU A 282 7.15 -1.29 13.96
CA LEU A 282 8.36 -1.01 14.73
C LEU A 282 8.44 -1.98 15.91
N LEU A 283 9.52 -2.73 15.98
CA LEU A 283 9.86 -3.54 17.15
C LEU A 283 10.62 -2.68 18.14
N GLN A 284 10.09 -2.56 19.34
CA GLN A 284 10.70 -1.79 20.43
C GLN A 284 11.13 -2.70 21.57
N LEU A 285 12.29 -2.42 22.14
CA LEU A 285 12.79 -2.97 23.39
C LEU A 285 12.99 -1.78 24.33
N ASP A 286 12.27 -1.73 25.45
CA ASP A 286 12.32 -0.63 26.41
C ASP A 286 12.23 0.77 25.74
N GLN A 287 11.23 0.94 24.87
CA GLN A 287 10.96 2.15 24.09
C GLN A 287 11.98 2.47 22.96
N LYS A 288 13.13 1.79 22.90
CA LYS A 288 14.08 1.94 21.80
C LYS A 288 13.67 1.08 20.61
N THR A 289 13.65 1.65 19.41
CA THR A 289 13.39 0.89 18.18
C THR A 289 14.60 0.01 17.84
N VAL A 290 14.39 -1.30 17.85
CA VAL A 290 15.42 -2.33 17.62
C VAL A 290 15.15 -3.16 16.37
N GLY A 291 14.05 -2.90 15.68
CA GLY A 291 13.75 -3.54 14.42
C GLY A 291 12.53 -2.91 13.76
N LEU A 292 12.33 -3.21 12.48
CA LEU A 292 11.15 -2.80 11.74
C LEU A 292 10.82 -3.75 10.60
N ALA A 293 9.54 -3.73 10.19
CA ALA A 293 9.07 -4.29 8.93
C ALA A 293 8.32 -3.22 8.13
N GLY A 294 8.76 -2.97 6.91
CA GLY A 294 8.08 -2.10 5.94
C GLY A 294 7.15 -2.92 5.06
N TRP A 295 5.87 -2.61 5.05
CA TRP A 295 4.84 -3.41 4.40
C TRP A 295 3.72 -2.55 3.78
N GLN A 296 3.00 -3.13 2.83
CA GLN A 296 1.83 -2.51 2.21
C GLN A 296 0.83 -3.56 1.75
N VAL A 297 -0.45 -3.20 1.69
CA VAL A 297 -1.48 -4.00 1.00
C VAL A 297 -1.87 -3.28 -0.27
N GLU A 298 -1.78 -3.98 -1.38
CA GLU A 298 -2.20 -3.47 -2.67
C GLU A 298 -2.89 -4.58 -3.45
N ASN A 299 -4.04 -4.28 -4.05
CA ASN A 299 -4.85 -5.26 -4.76
C ASN A 299 -5.11 -6.55 -3.94
N LEU A 300 -5.39 -6.41 -2.64
CA LEU A 300 -5.61 -7.49 -1.66
C LEU A 300 -4.40 -8.43 -1.50
N VAL A 301 -3.19 -7.95 -1.77
CA VAL A 301 -1.93 -8.67 -1.57
C VAL A 301 -1.03 -7.86 -0.66
N THR A 302 -0.60 -8.47 0.44
CA THR A 302 0.42 -7.88 1.32
C THR A 302 1.81 -8.08 0.72
N ARG A 303 2.60 -7.02 0.70
CA ARG A 303 4.02 -7.05 0.32
C ARG A 303 4.85 -6.52 1.47
N THR A 304 5.80 -7.29 1.97
CA THR A 304 6.79 -6.88 2.97
C THR A 304 8.16 -6.84 2.32
N THR A 305 8.71 -5.64 2.16
CA THR A 305 9.94 -5.38 1.40
C THR A 305 11.13 -5.01 2.26
N ASP A 306 10.88 -4.55 3.46
CA ASP A 306 11.91 -4.15 4.41
C ASP A 306 11.77 -4.94 5.70
N ILE A 307 12.81 -5.63 6.11
CA ILE A 307 12.92 -6.25 7.43
C ILE A 307 14.32 -5.95 7.94
N PHE A 308 14.39 -5.16 8.99
CA PHE A 308 15.64 -4.78 9.64
C PHE A 308 15.54 -5.11 11.13
N LEU A 309 16.55 -5.80 11.67
CA LEU A 309 16.63 -6.21 13.06
C LEU A 309 18.03 -6.00 13.59
N GLU A 310 18.15 -5.51 14.82
CA GLU A 310 19.43 -5.47 15.54
C GLU A 310 19.98 -6.87 15.78
N GLU A 311 21.29 -7.03 15.66
CA GLU A 311 21.96 -8.33 15.81
C GLU A 311 21.83 -8.92 17.23
N TYR A 312 21.70 -8.04 18.24
CA TYR A 312 21.63 -8.44 19.66
C TYR A 312 20.21 -8.89 20.11
N VAL A 313 19.17 -8.72 19.30
CA VAL A 313 17.83 -9.22 19.64
C VAL A 313 17.66 -10.67 19.21
N ASN A 314 16.79 -11.39 19.91
CA ASN A 314 16.42 -12.74 19.49
C ASN A 314 15.69 -12.67 18.14
N GLN A 315 16.40 -13.01 17.06
CA GLN A 315 15.92 -12.88 15.68
C GLN A 315 14.62 -13.66 15.44
N GLN A 316 14.51 -14.87 15.99
CA GLN A 316 13.31 -15.69 15.82
C GLN A 316 12.09 -15.00 16.46
N LYS A 317 12.18 -14.65 17.74
CA LYS A 317 11.09 -14.00 18.46
C LYS A 317 10.72 -12.63 17.84
N ALA A 318 11.73 -11.87 17.42
CA ALA A 318 11.54 -10.56 16.76
C ALA A 318 10.75 -10.70 15.46
N LEU A 319 11.11 -11.65 14.61
CA LEU A 319 10.42 -11.92 13.35
C LEU A 319 9.00 -12.46 13.58
N GLU A 320 8.83 -13.40 14.51
CA GLU A 320 7.50 -13.92 14.89
C GLU A 320 6.56 -12.77 15.26
N MET A 321 7.00 -11.85 16.11
CA MET A 321 6.19 -10.71 16.55
C MET A 321 5.90 -9.73 15.43
N LEU A 322 6.91 -9.34 14.63
CA LEU A 322 6.73 -8.40 13.52
C LEU A 322 5.81 -8.95 12.45
N ILE A 323 6.01 -10.20 12.03
CA ILE A 323 5.21 -10.82 10.98
C ILE A 323 3.78 -11.07 11.45
N ALA A 324 3.57 -11.48 12.71
CA ALA A 324 2.22 -11.63 13.27
C ALA A 324 1.43 -10.30 13.23
N GLU A 325 2.07 -9.16 13.56
CA GLU A 325 1.43 -7.86 13.50
C GLU A 325 1.18 -7.39 12.05
N VAL A 326 2.09 -7.67 11.12
CA VAL A 326 1.88 -7.43 9.69
C VAL A 326 0.70 -8.27 9.19
N GLU A 327 0.62 -9.55 9.52
CA GLU A 327 -0.48 -10.43 9.13
C GLU A 327 -1.82 -9.97 9.73
N ARG A 328 -1.83 -9.56 11.01
CA ARG A 328 -3.02 -9.03 11.67
C ARG A 328 -3.53 -7.77 10.95
N ALA A 329 -2.65 -6.81 10.68
CA ALA A 329 -3.01 -5.60 9.95
C ALA A 329 -3.42 -5.90 8.50
N SER A 330 -2.81 -6.90 7.86
CA SER A 330 -3.17 -7.37 6.52
C SER A 330 -4.57 -8.00 6.49
N ALA A 331 -4.93 -8.74 7.53
CA ALA A 331 -6.27 -9.32 7.66
C ALA A 331 -7.35 -8.24 7.82
N GLU A 332 -7.06 -7.16 8.57
CA GLU A 332 -7.93 -5.98 8.67
C GLU A 332 -8.16 -5.31 7.31
N LEU A 333 -7.15 -5.31 6.44
CA LEU A 333 -7.21 -4.82 5.06
C LEU A 333 -7.67 -5.89 4.06
N GLN A 334 -8.18 -7.03 4.55
CA GLN A 334 -8.75 -8.12 3.75
C GLN A 334 -7.77 -8.74 2.75
N SER A 335 -6.47 -8.70 3.03
CA SER A 335 -5.45 -9.29 2.17
C SER A 335 -5.64 -10.81 2.02
N GLU A 336 -5.53 -11.29 0.78
CA GLU A 336 -5.67 -12.71 0.45
C GLU A 336 -4.36 -13.49 0.58
N ALA A 337 -3.23 -12.80 0.39
CA ALA A 337 -1.90 -13.40 0.40
C ALA A 337 -0.86 -12.44 0.96
N SER A 338 0.19 -13.00 1.56
CA SER A 338 1.37 -12.27 2.02
C SER A 338 2.60 -12.71 1.23
N LEU A 339 3.30 -11.74 0.67
CA LEU A 339 4.56 -11.88 -0.05
C LEU A 339 5.64 -11.18 0.77
N ILE A 340 6.72 -11.89 1.10
CA ILE A 340 7.86 -11.33 1.82
C ILE A 340 9.10 -11.46 0.96
N PHE A 341 9.88 -10.38 0.89
CA PHE A 341 11.14 -10.31 0.15
C PHE A 341 12.29 -10.04 1.13
N PRO A 342 12.74 -11.07 1.88
CA PRO A 342 13.78 -10.90 2.88
C PRO A 342 15.15 -10.73 2.23
N MET A 343 16.07 -10.03 2.93
CA MET A 343 17.47 -9.99 2.55
C MET A 343 18.11 -11.39 2.68
N ASN A 344 19.19 -11.64 1.94
CA ASN A 344 19.78 -12.98 1.78
C ASN A 344 20.05 -13.72 3.10
N GLU A 345 20.52 -13.03 4.12
CA GLU A 345 20.81 -13.65 5.44
C GLU A 345 19.54 -14.16 6.13
N LEU A 346 18.46 -13.38 6.08
CA LEU A 346 17.15 -13.78 6.61
C LEU A 346 16.47 -14.82 5.70
N ALA A 347 16.65 -14.72 4.39
CA ALA A 347 16.11 -15.66 3.43
C ALA A 347 16.65 -17.09 3.62
N ALA A 348 17.87 -17.25 4.13
CA ALA A 348 18.51 -18.53 4.39
C ALA A 348 17.91 -19.28 5.60
N GLN A 349 17.12 -18.63 6.44
CA GLN A 349 16.53 -19.23 7.65
C GLN A 349 15.25 -20.02 7.33
N GLU A 350 15.34 -21.05 6.50
CA GLU A 350 14.17 -21.79 5.98
C GLU A 350 13.28 -22.37 7.09
N ALA A 351 13.85 -22.91 8.15
CA ALA A 351 13.11 -23.49 9.26
C ALA A 351 12.22 -22.47 9.98
N LEU A 352 12.71 -21.24 10.14
CA LEU A 352 11.97 -20.14 10.74
C LEU A 352 10.77 -19.75 9.86
N TRP A 353 10.99 -19.52 8.58
CA TRP A 353 9.91 -19.13 7.64
C TRP A 353 8.85 -20.21 7.51
N LYS A 354 9.28 -21.48 7.49
CA LYS A 354 8.35 -22.62 7.48
C LYS A 354 7.52 -22.67 8.78
N GLY A 355 8.15 -22.37 9.92
CA GLY A 355 7.46 -22.27 11.23
C GLY A 355 6.38 -21.15 11.22
N LEU A 356 6.62 -20.05 10.53
CA LEU A 356 5.66 -18.96 10.31
C LEU A 356 4.61 -19.26 9.21
N GLY A 357 4.69 -20.42 8.55
CA GLY A 357 3.78 -20.83 7.50
C GLY A 357 4.10 -20.26 6.12
N TYR A 358 5.31 -19.73 5.92
CA TYR A 358 5.76 -19.24 4.62
C TYR A 358 6.52 -20.31 3.84
N GLU A 359 6.28 -20.33 2.53
CA GLU A 359 6.96 -21.22 1.59
C GLU A 359 7.74 -20.41 0.55
N LYS A 360 8.93 -20.90 0.19
CA LYS A 360 9.69 -20.34 -0.92
C LYS A 360 8.99 -20.65 -2.23
N ARG A 361 8.72 -19.63 -3.02
CA ARG A 361 8.02 -19.71 -4.31
C ARG A 361 8.73 -18.86 -5.36
N THR A 362 8.31 -19.03 -6.63
CA THR A 362 8.58 -18.09 -7.71
C THR A 362 7.27 -17.43 -8.13
N PRO A 363 7.28 -16.25 -8.76
CA PRO A 363 6.05 -15.59 -9.19
C PRO A 363 5.15 -16.50 -10.05
N GLU A 364 5.74 -17.30 -10.92
CA GLU A 364 5.04 -18.20 -11.84
C GLU A 364 4.31 -19.34 -11.13
N THR A 365 4.75 -19.70 -9.91
CA THR A 365 4.15 -20.79 -9.11
C THR A 365 3.02 -20.32 -8.21
N LEU A 366 2.75 -19.00 -8.15
CA LEU A 366 1.61 -18.45 -7.43
C LEU A 366 0.32 -18.69 -8.21
N GLY A 367 -0.66 -19.32 -7.58
CA GLY A 367 -1.88 -19.79 -8.25
C GLY A 367 -2.86 -18.70 -8.71
N VAL A 368 -2.54 -17.41 -8.53
CA VAL A 368 -3.42 -16.27 -8.83
C VAL A 368 -2.64 -15.20 -9.56
N GLN A 369 -3.16 -14.74 -10.70
CA GLN A 369 -2.50 -13.73 -11.53
C GLN A 369 -2.15 -12.44 -10.75
N ALA A 370 -3.08 -11.94 -9.92
CA ALA A 370 -2.83 -10.75 -9.11
C ALA A 370 -1.67 -10.94 -8.11
N TRP A 371 -1.46 -12.17 -7.61
CA TRP A 371 -0.32 -12.48 -6.74
C TRP A 371 0.99 -12.53 -7.54
N GLN A 372 0.95 -13.10 -8.75
CA GLN A 372 2.10 -13.13 -9.67
C GLN A 372 2.52 -11.72 -10.07
N ASP A 373 1.56 -10.87 -10.44
CA ASP A 373 1.82 -9.48 -10.83
C ASP A 373 2.43 -8.69 -9.66
N SER A 374 1.84 -8.82 -8.46
CA SER A 374 2.37 -8.20 -7.24
C SER A 374 3.79 -8.67 -6.89
N ALA A 375 4.10 -9.94 -7.14
CA ALA A 375 5.44 -10.46 -6.93
C ALA A 375 6.44 -9.91 -7.95
N LYS A 376 6.09 -9.92 -9.24
CA LYS A 376 6.94 -9.44 -10.34
C LYS A 376 7.26 -7.95 -10.26
N GLU A 377 6.32 -7.15 -9.74
CA GLU A 377 6.50 -5.71 -9.59
C GLU A 377 7.62 -5.35 -8.59
N VAL A 378 7.81 -6.17 -7.56
CA VAL A 378 8.73 -5.89 -6.44
C VAL A 378 10.00 -6.73 -6.51
N GLN A 379 9.92 -7.93 -7.08
CA GLN A 379 11.03 -8.88 -7.07
C GLN A 379 12.20 -8.38 -7.92
N SER A 380 13.32 -8.10 -7.26
CA SER A 380 14.60 -7.86 -7.94
C SER A 380 15.29 -9.18 -8.32
N ALA A 381 16.16 -9.13 -9.33
CA ALA A 381 16.91 -10.31 -9.76
C ALA A 381 17.68 -10.94 -8.60
N GLY A 382 17.50 -12.24 -8.38
CA GLY A 382 18.15 -13.00 -7.31
C GLY A 382 17.52 -12.87 -5.90
N SER A 383 16.45 -12.06 -5.73
CA SER A 383 15.74 -11.99 -4.45
C SER A 383 14.89 -13.25 -4.20
N THR A 384 14.80 -13.66 -2.93
CA THR A 384 13.92 -14.76 -2.51
C THR A 384 12.51 -14.23 -2.30
N LEU A 385 11.52 -14.95 -2.84
CA LEU A 385 10.10 -14.73 -2.58
C LEU A 385 9.60 -15.80 -1.59
N LEU A 386 9.05 -15.34 -0.49
CA LEU A 386 8.33 -16.15 0.50
C LEU A 386 6.85 -15.85 0.40
N PHE A 387 6.03 -16.88 0.35
CA PHE A 387 4.60 -16.79 0.12
C PHE A 387 3.82 -17.48 1.23
N LYS A 388 2.73 -16.83 1.68
CA LYS A 388 1.71 -17.42 2.55
C LYS A 388 0.33 -16.98 2.09
N GLN A 389 -0.58 -17.92 1.90
CA GLN A 389 -2.00 -17.59 1.68
C GLN A 389 -2.64 -17.24 3.01
N LEU A 390 -3.20 -16.02 3.12
CA LEU A 390 -3.82 -15.53 4.36
C LEU A 390 -5.31 -15.89 4.44
N ARG A 391 -5.98 -16.03 3.29
CA ARG A 391 -7.43 -16.32 3.23
C ARG A 391 -7.74 -17.37 2.18
N GLN A 392 -8.70 -18.23 2.47
CA GLN A 392 -9.24 -19.25 1.56
C GLN A 392 -10.30 -18.65 0.62
N ASP A 393 -11.16 -17.76 1.16
CA ASP A 393 -12.21 -17.07 0.42
C ASP A 393 -11.65 -15.86 -0.35
N ARG A 394 -11.96 -15.79 -1.63
CA ARG A 394 -11.58 -14.69 -2.51
C ARG A 394 -12.78 -13.82 -2.82
N VAL A 395 -12.59 -12.50 -2.88
CA VAL A 395 -13.69 -11.52 -3.07
C VAL A 395 -14.39 -11.71 -4.41
N LEU A 396 -13.67 -12.15 -5.43
CA LEU A 396 -14.14 -12.29 -6.82
C LEU A 396 -14.12 -13.74 -7.32
N ARG A 397 -14.29 -14.72 -6.43
CA ARG A 397 -14.63 -16.09 -6.88
C ARG A 397 -16.10 -16.14 -7.24
N PRO A 398 -16.49 -16.81 -8.34
CA PRO A 398 -17.87 -17.22 -8.51
C PRO A 398 -18.25 -18.11 -7.31
N ILE A 399 -19.39 -17.80 -6.71
CA ILE A 399 -20.03 -18.67 -5.69
C ILE A 399 -20.58 -19.86 -6.43
#